data_f469ff12b270d24257e1d3db4a5594a1
#
_entry.id   f469ff12b270d24257e1d3db4a5594a1
#
_cell.length_a   1.000
_cell.length_b   1.000
_cell.length_c   1.000
_cell.angle_alpha   90.00
_cell.angle_beta   90.00
_cell.angle_gamma   90.00
#
_symmetry.space_group_name_H-M   'P 1'
#
loop_
_entity.id
_entity.type
_entity.pdbx_description
1 polymer ?
#
loop_
_entity_poly.entity_id
_entity_poly.type
_entity_poly.pdbx_seq_one_letter_code
_entity_poly.pdbx_strand_id
1 'polypeptide(L)'
;MPTIFSKKKLGKNRLDGFYETPIKTVEYMSQKILDKISNKTKICDPCVGDGVFLKYLRDQGISQKQLFGYDINKLKVQSLNKNFKNVELFDSTKKFKEKFDIIIGNPPYAGDESYFIRENRKRLEVDYKQIKAKNLFSIISYNCINNLNPGGYFIKILSDAFLTNIYYKQFREFLLSELDILEICLTPRSLFKHINADVGTCILFGRKKSITDIVFNNWKKKNNNRIKLIDRMISESEYLSNTKTEWIYQDEIKKYPNSQILIGISKEIRELYLNSNTKLGDIAEGGTGISTGKDKLYLKRTNEIKKNKFSWVPYYKNAARAKYFYKPVFSIEKNYKKYHKKIPNYLIRNEKFFFKEGITCSSVGVRFSAAYMPKGGLFGVNANFFFKDRDDLFYVLAFLNSKIAWYFARKV
;
A
#
# COMPACT_ATOMS: atom_id res chain seq x y z
N MET A 1 -32.95 10.75 -12.83
CA MET A 1 -32.79 9.71 -11.77
C MET A 1 -31.74 8.71 -12.23
N PRO A 2 -30.57 8.58 -11.58
CA PRO A 2 -29.65 7.51 -11.91
C PRO A 2 -30.20 6.22 -11.30
N THR A 3 -30.44 5.23 -12.13
CA THR A 3 -31.00 3.95 -11.79
C THR A 3 -30.15 3.22 -10.72
N ILE A 4 -30.85 2.53 -9.79
CA ILE A 4 -30.28 1.74 -8.68
C ILE A 4 -29.20 0.72 -9.14
N PHE A 5 -29.23 0.34 -10.43
CA PHE A 5 -28.23 -0.53 -11.07
C PHE A 5 -26.82 0.10 -11.19
N SER A 6 -26.69 1.42 -11.31
CA SER A 6 -25.39 2.08 -11.42
C SER A 6 -24.63 2.13 -10.10
N LYS A 7 -25.33 2.30 -8.96
CA LYS A 7 -24.70 2.30 -7.62
C LYS A 7 -24.18 0.93 -7.19
N LYS A 8 -24.88 -0.16 -7.56
CA LYS A 8 -24.41 -1.54 -7.27
C LYS A 8 -23.17 -1.92 -8.10
N LYS A 9 -23.11 -1.47 -9.37
CA LYS A 9 -21.98 -1.75 -10.27
C LYS A 9 -20.71 -1.01 -9.85
N LEU A 10 -20.82 0.26 -9.43
CA LEU A 10 -19.71 1.04 -8.86
C LEU A 10 -19.20 0.45 -7.53
N GLY A 11 -20.10 -0.03 -6.67
CA GLY A 11 -19.72 -0.65 -5.41
C GLY A 11 -18.97 -1.98 -5.58
N LYS A 12 -19.33 -2.80 -6.56
CA LYS A 12 -18.68 -4.08 -6.86
C LYS A 12 -17.28 -3.86 -7.45
N ASN A 13 -17.12 -2.96 -8.43
CA ASN A 13 -15.82 -2.63 -9.01
C ASN A 13 -14.84 -2.06 -7.96
N ARG A 14 -15.33 -1.28 -7.00
CA ARG A 14 -14.54 -0.72 -5.91
C ARG A 14 -14.04 -1.80 -4.94
N LEU A 15 -14.85 -2.80 -4.64
CA LEU A 15 -14.47 -3.93 -3.78
C LEU A 15 -13.46 -4.86 -4.47
N ASP A 16 -13.50 -4.95 -5.81
CA ASP A 16 -12.59 -5.77 -6.60
C ASP A 16 -11.30 -5.02 -6.98
N GLY A 17 -11.16 -3.73 -6.57
CA GLY A 17 -9.93 -2.94 -6.74
C GLY A 17 -9.59 -2.60 -8.20
N PHE A 18 -10.57 -2.59 -9.09
CA PHE A 18 -10.39 -2.24 -10.50
C PHE A 18 -10.49 -0.72 -10.70
N TYR A 19 -9.45 -0.14 -11.32
CA TYR A 19 -9.36 1.29 -11.63
C TYR A 19 -8.92 1.50 -13.08
N GLU A 20 -9.68 2.28 -13.84
CA GLU A 20 -9.32 2.66 -15.20
C GLU A 20 -8.11 3.59 -15.19
N THR A 21 -7.13 3.32 -16.06
CA THR A 21 -5.89 4.09 -16.12
C THR A 21 -6.08 5.31 -17.03
N PRO A 22 -5.82 6.54 -16.53
CA PRO A 22 -5.89 7.75 -17.33
C PRO A 22 -4.90 7.72 -18.50
N ILE A 23 -5.31 8.28 -19.64
CA ILE A 23 -4.54 8.20 -20.89
C ILE A 23 -3.12 8.79 -20.77
N LYS A 24 -2.94 9.91 -20.08
CA LYS A 24 -1.61 10.50 -19.85
C LYS A 24 -0.67 9.58 -19.09
N THR A 25 -1.21 8.75 -18.18
CA THR A 25 -0.44 7.74 -17.45
C THR A 25 -0.07 6.59 -18.38
N VAL A 26 -0.99 6.16 -19.25
CA VAL A 26 -0.72 5.16 -20.30
C VAL A 26 0.40 5.64 -21.23
N GLU A 27 0.35 6.88 -21.68
CA GLU A 27 1.39 7.51 -22.51
C GLU A 27 2.74 7.50 -21.80
N TYR A 28 2.79 8.01 -20.56
CA TYR A 28 4.02 8.07 -19.78
C TYR A 28 4.68 6.70 -19.60
N MET A 29 3.89 5.67 -19.30
CA MET A 29 4.40 4.31 -19.13
C MET A 29 4.83 3.70 -20.45
N SER A 30 4.05 3.87 -21.50
CA SER A 30 4.31 3.29 -22.82
C SER A 30 5.56 3.89 -23.47
N GLN A 31 5.78 5.19 -23.35
CA GLN A 31 6.97 5.87 -23.88
C GLN A 31 8.29 5.29 -23.33
N LYS A 32 8.29 4.72 -22.13
CA LYS A 32 9.50 4.10 -21.52
C LYS A 32 9.93 2.81 -22.21
N ILE A 33 9.06 2.23 -23.00
CA ILE A 33 9.31 0.93 -23.64
C ILE A 33 9.32 0.97 -25.17
N LEU A 34 8.86 2.06 -25.81
CA LEU A 34 8.76 2.12 -27.28
C LEU A 34 10.10 1.85 -27.98
N ASP A 35 11.21 2.40 -27.48
CA ASP A 35 12.56 2.22 -27.99
C ASP A 35 13.14 0.80 -27.76
N LYS A 36 12.45 -0.03 -27.00
CA LYS A 36 12.84 -1.39 -26.62
C LYS A 36 12.07 -2.47 -27.39
N ILE A 37 11.13 -2.04 -28.24
CA ILE A 37 10.26 -2.94 -29.00
C ILE A 37 10.89 -3.24 -30.36
N SER A 38 11.13 -4.50 -30.63
CA SER A 38 11.46 -5.03 -31.96
C SER A 38 10.26 -5.77 -32.56
N ASN A 39 10.34 -6.19 -33.82
CA ASN A 39 9.27 -6.94 -34.48
C ASN A 39 9.01 -8.34 -33.88
N LYS A 40 9.88 -8.84 -32.98
CA LYS A 40 9.75 -10.13 -32.28
C LYS A 40 9.30 -9.97 -30.82
N THR A 41 9.23 -8.75 -30.31
CA THR A 41 8.92 -8.47 -28.90
C THR A 41 7.48 -8.87 -28.57
N LYS A 42 7.30 -9.73 -27.56
CA LYS A 42 5.97 -10.07 -27.01
C LYS A 42 5.65 -9.16 -25.82
N ILE A 43 4.54 -8.45 -25.90
CA ILE A 43 4.08 -7.47 -24.89
C ILE A 43 2.76 -7.95 -24.28
N CYS A 44 2.68 -8.04 -22.95
CA CYS A 44 1.50 -8.50 -22.27
C CYS A 44 0.96 -7.46 -21.25
N ASP A 45 -0.36 -7.21 -21.30
CA ASP A 45 -1.09 -6.64 -20.19
C ASP A 45 -1.89 -7.76 -19.47
N PRO A 46 -1.45 -8.21 -18.29
CA PRO A 46 -2.06 -9.34 -17.59
C PRO A 46 -3.37 -9.00 -16.86
N CYS A 47 -3.82 -7.74 -16.91
CA CYS A 47 -5.12 -7.28 -16.38
C CYS A 47 -5.69 -6.26 -17.35
N VAL A 48 -5.89 -6.68 -18.59
CA VAL A 48 -6.07 -5.82 -19.74
C VAL A 48 -7.30 -4.90 -19.67
N GLY A 49 -8.31 -5.26 -18.89
CA GLY A 49 -9.49 -4.42 -18.68
C GLY A 49 -10.16 -4.00 -20.00
N ASP A 50 -10.25 -2.69 -20.23
CA ASP A 50 -10.78 -2.12 -21.46
C ASP A 50 -9.74 -1.96 -22.58
N GLY A 51 -8.52 -2.48 -22.34
CA GLY A 51 -7.45 -2.56 -23.33
C GLY A 51 -6.71 -1.25 -23.60
N VAL A 52 -6.70 -0.31 -22.66
CA VAL A 52 -6.14 1.04 -22.88
C VAL A 52 -4.65 1.00 -23.27
N PHE A 53 -3.84 0.12 -22.65
CA PHE A 53 -2.43 -0.04 -23.01
C PHE A 53 -2.26 -0.69 -24.39
N LEU A 54 -3.01 -1.74 -24.70
CA LEU A 54 -2.91 -2.41 -25.98
C LEU A 54 -3.37 -1.51 -27.13
N LYS A 55 -4.45 -0.74 -26.93
CA LYS A 55 -4.93 0.24 -27.91
C LYS A 55 -3.89 1.31 -28.17
N TYR A 56 -3.33 1.90 -27.12
CA TYR A 56 -2.30 2.91 -27.25
C TYR A 56 -1.07 2.38 -28.00
N LEU A 57 -0.54 1.21 -27.61
CA LEU A 57 0.61 0.62 -28.29
C LEU A 57 0.33 0.30 -29.76
N ARG A 58 -0.85 -0.21 -30.10
CA ARG A 58 -1.27 -0.40 -31.51
C ARG A 58 -1.27 0.92 -32.27
N ASP A 59 -1.80 1.98 -31.67
CA ASP A 59 -1.89 3.31 -32.28
C ASP A 59 -0.50 3.96 -32.44
N GLN A 60 0.52 3.48 -31.69
CA GLN A 60 1.93 3.78 -31.91
C GLN A 60 2.60 2.87 -32.97
N GLY A 61 1.84 2.08 -33.71
CA GLY A 61 2.35 1.24 -34.79
C GLY A 61 2.80 -0.16 -34.38
N ILE A 62 2.62 -0.57 -33.11
CA ILE A 62 3.00 -1.91 -32.67
C ILE A 62 2.02 -2.95 -33.25
N SER A 63 2.55 -4.00 -33.87
CA SER A 63 1.74 -5.05 -34.49
C SER A 63 0.86 -5.77 -33.44
N GLN A 64 -0.41 -5.98 -33.78
CA GLN A 64 -1.34 -6.73 -32.94
C GLN A 64 -0.86 -8.16 -32.60
N LYS A 65 -0.03 -8.75 -33.47
CA LYS A 65 0.57 -10.09 -33.22
C LYS A 65 1.50 -10.11 -32.02
N GLN A 66 2.04 -8.95 -31.62
CA GLN A 66 2.94 -8.77 -30.49
C GLN A 66 2.21 -8.44 -29.18
N LEU A 67 0.92 -8.08 -29.25
CA LEU A 67 0.11 -7.59 -28.14
C LEU A 67 -0.75 -8.69 -27.56
N PHE A 68 -0.50 -9.03 -26.29
CA PHE A 68 -1.20 -10.06 -25.53
C PHE A 68 -1.96 -9.41 -24.35
N GLY A 69 -3.10 -9.97 -23.98
CA GLY A 69 -3.87 -9.47 -22.85
C GLY A 69 -4.58 -10.58 -22.10
N TYR A 70 -4.65 -10.47 -20.77
CA TYR A 70 -5.39 -11.39 -19.93
C TYR A 70 -6.40 -10.63 -19.08
N ASP A 71 -7.57 -11.19 -18.90
CA ASP A 71 -8.57 -10.69 -17.95
C ASP A 71 -9.48 -11.84 -17.46
N ILE A 72 -9.98 -11.74 -16.23
CA ILE A 72 -10.97 -12.67 -15.68
C ILE A 72 -12.40 -12.31 -16.10
N ASN A 73 -12.61 -11.15 -16.70
CA ASN A 73 -13.91 -10.67 -17.12
C ASN A 73 -14.20 -11.08 -18.58
N LYS A 74 -15.04 -12.09 -18.74
CA LYS A 74 -15.43 -12.64 -20.04
C LYS A 74 -15.96 -11.58 -21.02
N LEU A 75 -16.76 -10.61 -20.55
CA LEU A 75 -17.33 -9.58 -21.42
C LEU A 75 -16.27 -8.62 -21.97
N LYS A 76 -15.26 -8.26 -21.15
CA LYS A 76 -14.14 -7.43 -21.59
C LYS A 76 -13.30 -8.15 -22.62
N VAL A 77 -12.96 -9.43 -22.37
CA VAL A 77 -12.23 -10.27 -23.33
C VAL A 77 -12.97 -10.38 -24.65
N GLN A 78 -14.27 -10.68 -24.62
CA GLN A 78 -15.08 -10.76 -25.85
C GLN A 78 -15.14 -9.44 -26.64
N SER A 79 -15.19 -8.33 -25.93
CA SER A 79 -15.15 -7.00 -26.57
C SER A 79 -13.82 -6.73 -27.25
N LEU A 80 -12.70 -7.07 -26.59
CA LEU A 80 -11.35 -6.84 -27.10
C LEU A 80 -10.96 -7.79 -28.23
N ASN A 81 -11.45 -9.02 -28.23
CA ASN A 81 -11.17 -10.01 -29.28
C ASN A 81 -11.66 -9.61 -30.66
N LYS A 82 -12.53 -8.61 -30.78
CA LYS A 82 -12.87 -8.00 -32.09
C LYS A 82 -11.67 -7.33 -32.76
N ASN A 83 -10.70 -6.86 -31.96
CA ASN A 83 -9.55 -6.07 -32.44
C ASN A 83 -8.20 -6.70 -32.07
N PHE A 84 -8.12 -7.61 -31.08
CA PHE A 84 -6.88 -8.19 -30.57
C PHE A 84 -7.03 -9.71 -30.45
N LYS A 85 -6.33 -10.47 -31.28
CA LYS A 85 -6.46 -11.93 -31.36
C LYS A 85 -5.85 -12.65 -30.15
N ASN A 86 -4.86 -12.07 -29.47
CA ASN A 86 -4.12 -12.67 -28.36
C ASN A 86 -4.65 -12.16 -26.99
N VAL A 87 -5.95 -11.84 -26.87
CA VAL A 87 -6.57 -11.51 -25.61
C VAL A 87 -7.37 -12.71 -25.12
N GLU A 88 -7.04 -13.22 -23.93
CA GLU A 88 -7.59 -14.46 -23.41
C GLU A 88 -8.30 -14.27 -22.05
N LEU A 89 -9.33 -15.09 -21.81
CA LEU A 89 -9.96 -15.23 -20.50
C LEU A 89 -9.01 -16.01 -19.59
N PHE A 90 -8.30 -15.31 -18.71
CA PHE A 90 -7.27 -15.92 -17.87
C PHE A 90 -7.18 -15.24 -16.49
N ASP A 91 -6.97 -16.06 -15.45
CA ASP A 91 -6.69 -15.61 -14.09
C ASP A 91 -5.18 -15.38 -13.91
N SER A 92 -4.74 -14.13 -13.92
CA SER A 92 -3.33 -13.74 -13.79
C SER A 92 -2.72 -13.99 -12.40
N THR A 93 -3.51 -14.50 -11.44
CA THR A 93 -2.98 -15.13 -10.24
C THR A 93 -2.57 -16.60 -10.46
N LYS A 94 -2.61 -17.11 -11.66
CA LYS A 94 -2.10 -18.43 -12.05
C LYS A 94 -0.85 -18.27 -12.90
N LYS A 95 0.00 -19.31 -12.95
CA LYS A 95 1.19 -19.32 -13.76
C LYS A 95 0.84 -19.15 -15.23
N PHE A 96 1.50 -18.21 -15.91
CA PHE A 96 1.31 -17.98 -17.34
C PHE A 96 1.85 -19.14 -18.16
N LYS A 97 1.24 -19.38 -19.32
CA LYS A 97 1.68 -20.42 -20.25
C LYS A 97 2.91 -19.98 -21.06
N GLU A 98 3.03 -18.68 -21.30
CA GLU A 98 4.08 -18.08 -22.12
C GLU A 98 4.93 -17.10 -21.32
N LYS A 99 6.14 -16.84 -21.83
CA LYS A 99 7.00 -15.76 -21.36
C LYS A 99 6.88 -14.54 -22.27
N PHE A 100 7.12 -13.38 -21.71
CA PHE A 100 6.99 -12.10 -22.38
C PHE A 100 8.30 -11.29 -22.27
N ASP A 101 8.53 -10.42 -23.23
CA ASP A 101 9.68 -9.51 -23.21
C ASP A 101 9.32 -8.20 -22.48
N ILE A 102 8.05 -7.81 -22.56
CA ILE A 102 7.54 -6.63 -21.86
C ILE A 102 6.20 -6.97 -21.19
N ILE A 103 6.08 -6.62 -19.92
CA ILE A 103 4.82 -6.68 -19.20
C ILE A 103 4.46 -5.28 -18.69
N ILE A 104 3.34 -4.75 -19.18
CA ILE A 104 2.83 -3.41 -18.86
C ILE A 104 1.40 -3.52 -18.31
N GLY A 105 0.96 -2.59 -17.48
CA GLY A 105 -0.45 -2.52 -17.08
C GLY A 105 -0.70 -2.02 -15.66
N ASN A 106 -1.98 -2.07 -15.26
CA ASN A 106 -2.48 -1.65 -13.97
C ASN A 106 -3.25 -2.81 -13.31
N PRO A 107 -2.65 -3.58 -12.38
CA PRO A 107 -3.32 -4.69 -11.72
C PRO A 107 -4.35 -4.19 -10.69
N PRO A 108 -5.35 -4.99 -10.31
CA PRO A 108 -6.30 -4.65 -9.27
C PRO A 108 -5.63 -4.56 -7.89
N TYR A 109 -6.11 -3.60 -7.04
CA TYR A 109 -5.57 -3.34 -5.69
C TYR A 109 -6.43 -3.98 -4.58
N ALA A 110 -7.04 -5.11 -4.84
CA ALA A 110 -7.89 -5.80 -3.88
C ALA A 110 -7.07 -6.60 -2.85
N GLY A 111 -7.45 -6.48 -1.59
CA GLY A 111 -6.85 -7.18 -0.45
C GLY A 111 -7.82 -8.18 0.20
N ASP A 112 -7.63 -8.43 1.49
CA ASP A 112 -8.40 -9.40 2.30
C ASP A 112 -9.93 -9.13 2.32
N GLU A 113 -10.35 -7.90 2.02
CA GLU A 113 -11.75 -7.49 1.93
C GLU A 113 -12.44 -7.98 0.66
N SER A 114 -11.69 -8.34 -0.40
CA SER A 114 -12.27 -8.76 -1.67
C SER A 114 -12.82 -10.18 -1.62
N TYR A 115 -13.88 -10.40 -2.39
CA TYR A 115 -14.47 -11.73 -2.53
C TYR A 115 -13.46 -12.72 -3.14
N PHE A 116 -12.74 -12.30 -4.17
CA PHE A 116 -11.77 -13.14 -4.87
C PHE A 116 -10.65 -13.64 -3.94
N ILE A 117 -10.06 -12.77 -3.13
CA ILE A 117 -9.02 -13.17 -2.17
C ILE A 117 -9.56 -14.17 -1.14
N ARG A 118 -10.78 -13.92 -0.62
CA ARG A 118 -11.38 -14.81 0.39
C ARG A 118 -11.63 -16.21 -0.14
N GLU A 119 -12.21 -16.32 -1.33
CA GLU A 119 -12.51 -17.61 -1.99
C GLU A 119 -11.22 -18.39 -2.35
N ASN A 120 -10.17 -17.69 -2.73
CA ASN A 120 -8.91 -18.31 -3.17
C ASN A 120 -7.83 -18.33 -2.08
N ARG A 121 -8.13 -17.93 -0.84
CA ARG A 121 -7.15 -17.71 0.24
C ARG A 121 -6.16 -18.86 0.40
N LYS A 122 -6.63 -20.10 0.57
CA LYS A 122 -5.79 -21.28 0.79
C LYS A 122 -4.77 -21.47 -0.34
N ARG A 123 -5.24 -21.38 -1.60
CA ARG A 123 -4.38 -21.49 -2.78
C ARG A 123 -3.33 -20.38 -2.81
N LEU A 124 -3.75 -19.12 -2.62
CA LEU A 124 -2.87 -17.96 -2.70
C LEU A 124 -1.81 -17.96 -1.59
N GLU A 125 -2.14 -18.42 -0.39
CA GLU A 125 -1.18 -18.54 0.72
C GLU A 125 -0.11 -19.60 0.44
N VAL A 126 -0.44 -20.68 -0.26
CA VAL A 126 0.51 -21.72 -0.67
C VAL A 126 1.37 -21.26 -1.84
N ASP A 127 0.73 -20.80 -2.93
CA ASP A 127 1.40 -20.47 -4.19
C ASP A 127 2.35 -19.26 -4.05
N TYR A 128 2.03 -18.31 -3.13
CA TYR A 128 2.74 -17.05 -2.94
C TYR A 128 3.38 -16.92 -1.56
N LYS A 129 3.73 -18.05 -0.94
CA LYS A 129 4.37 -18.12 0.38
C LYS A 129 5.64 -17.27 0.46
N GLN A 130 6.43 -17.20 -0.61
CA GLN A 130 7.71 -16.48 -0.65
C GLN A 130 7.55 -14.98 -0.43
N ILE A 131 6.47 -14.39 -0.95
CA ILE A 131 6.21 -12.94 -0.83
C ILE A 131 5.18 -12.62 0.25
N LYS A 132 4.63 -13.64 0.93
CA LYS A 132 3.54 -13.51 1.92
C LYS A 132 2.42 -12.59 1.41
N ALA A 133 2.03 -12.79 0.16
CA ALA A 133 1.14 -11.88 -0.57
C ALA A 133 -0.25 -11.81 0.08
N LYS A 134 -0.75 -10.57 0.22
CA LYS A 134 -2.07 -10.27 0.77
C LYS A 134 -2.92 -9.36 -0.13
N ASN A 135 -2.40 -9.00 -1.30
CA ASN A 135 -3.09 -8.12 -2.22
C ASN A 135 -2.81 -8.55 -3.67
N LEU A 136 -3.82 -8.41 -4.53
CA LEU A 136 -3.75 -8.87 -5.91
C LEU A 136 -2.61 -8.22 -6.70
N PHE A 137 -2.32 -6.93 -6.49
CA PHE A 137 -1.23 -6.29 -7.22
C PHE A 137 0.12 -6.97 -6.97
N SER A 138 0.41 -7.40 -5.74
CA SER A 138 1.67 -8.06 -5.42
C SER A 138 1.74 -9.49 -5.95
N ILE A 139 0.62 -10.22 -5.90
CA ILE A 139 0.48 -11.59 -6.44
C ILE A 139 0.69 -11.58 -7.96
N ILE A 140 -0.04 -10.72 -8.67
CA ILE A 140 0.04 -10.61 -10.12
C ILE A 140 1.42 -10.12 -10.55
N SER A 141 2.02 -9.15 -9.82
CA SER A 141 3.37 -8.68 -10.11
C SER A 141 4.42 -9.78 -9.94
N TYR A 142 4.30 -10.62 -8.92
CA TYR A 142 5.17 -11.77 -8.73
C TYR A 142 5.11 -12.72 -9.93
N ASN A 143 3.90 -13.08 -10.39
CA ASN A 143 3.72 -13.91 -11.59
C ASN A 143 4.29 -13.26 -12.84
N CYS A 144 4.03 -11.97 -13.03
CA CYS A 144 4.54 -11.21 -14.16
C CYS A 144 6.08 -11.31 -14.25
N ILE A 145 6.76 -11.01 -13.15
CA ILE A 145 8.23 -11.00 -13.10
C ILE A 145 8.80 -12.40 -13.35
N ASN A 146 8.18 -13.44 -12.80
CA ASN A 146 8.62 -14.82 -13.06
C ASN A 146 8.39 -15.28 -14.51
N ASN A 147 7.45 -14.65 -15.22
CA ASN A 147 7.14 -14.95 -16.62
C ASN A 147 7.72 -13.91 -17.61
N LEU A 148 8.58 -13.00 -17.16
CA LEU A 148 9.44 -12.22 -18.03
C LEU A 148 10.63 -13.04 -18.53
N ASN A 149 11.00 -12.82 -19.78
CA ASN A 149 12.28 -13.25 -20.31
C ASN A 149 13.42 -12.52 -19.58
N PRO A 150 14.60 -13.16 -19.42
CA PRO A 150 15.79 -12.45 -18.95
C PRO A 150 16.06 -11.21 -19.79
N GLY A 151 16.33 -10.06 -19.16
CA GLY A 151 16.47 -8.78 -19.83
C GLY A 151 15.15 -8.09 -20.21
N GLY A 152 14.01 -8.75 -20.05
CA GLY A 152 12.69 -8.19 -20.33
C GLY A 152 12.28 -7.08 -19.37
N TYR A 153 11.29 -6.28 -19.74
CA TYR A 153 10.88 -5.09 -19.00
C TYR A 153 9.54 -5.25 -18.29
N PHE A 154 9.52 -4.79 -17.06
CA PHE A 154 8.34 -4.72 -16.20
C PHE A 154 7.97 -3.28 -15.95
N ILE A 155 6.74 -2.86 -16.31
CA ILE A 155 6.25 -1.53 -15.99
C ILE A 155 4.80 -1.59 -15.53
N LYS A 156 4.56 -1.27 -14.26
CA LYS A 156 3.22 -1.34 -13.68
C LYS A 156 2.92 -0.19 -12.72
N ILE A 157 1.63 0.15 -12.66
CA ILE A 157 1.10 0.99 -11.57
C ILE A 157 0.85 0.05 -10.39
N LEU A 158 1.43 0.35 -9.23
CA LEU A 158 1.30 -0.44 -8.01
C LEU A 158 0.84 0.47 -6.86
N SER A 159 0.20 -0.10 -5.83
CA SER A 159 -0.06 0.66 -4.60
C SER A 159 1.25 1.10 -3.97
N ASP A 160 1.38 2.38 -3.63
CA ASP A 160 2.58 2.94 -2.98
C ASP A 160 2.82 2.36 -1.57
N ALA A 161 1.79 1.74 -0.99
CA ALA A 161 1.91 1.05 0.30
C ALA A 161 3.03 -0.02 0.32
N PHE A 162 3.39 -0.62 -0.82
CA PHE A 162 4.48 -1.58 -0.84
C PHE A 162 5.85 -0.93 -0.58
N LEU A 163 6.00 0.36 -0.78
CA LEU A 163 7.29 1.04 -0.62
C LEU A 163 7.77 1.03 0.84
N THR A 164 6.88 1.19 1.80
CA THR A 164 7.25 1.37 3.21
C THR A 164 6.57 0.39 4.17
N ASN A 165 5.38 -0.09 3.88
CA ASN A 165 4.63 -0.94 4.79
C ASN A 165 5.35 -2.29 5.03
N ILE A 166 5.46 -2.69 6.29
CA ILE A 166 6.14 -3.91 6.73
C ILE A 166 5.54 -5.20 6.12
N TYR A 167 4.23 -5.20 5.83
CA TYR A 167 3.55 -6.35 5.21
C TYR A 167 4.09 -6.70 3.82
N TYR A 168 4.74 -5.76 3.14
CA TYR A 168 5.32 -5.97 1.81
C TYR A 168 6.85 -6.15 1.82
N LYS A 169 7.47 -6.39 2.98
CA LYS A 169 8.92 -6.61 3.08
C LYS A 169 9.40 -7.67 2.09
N GLN A 170 8.82 -8.87 2.12
CA GLN A 170 9.22 -9.97 1.25
C GLN A 170 8.97 -9.67 -0.23
N PHE A 171 7.90 -8.94 -0.54
CA PHE A 171 7.65 -8.50 -1.91
C PHE A 171 8.71 -7.50 -2.39
N ARG A 172 9.14 -6.54 -1.54
CA ARG A 172 10.26 -5.63 -1.88
C ARG A 172 11.55 -6.38 -2.08
N GLU A 173 11.88 -7.32 -1.18
CA GLU A 173 13.07 -8.16 -1.30
C GLU A 173 13.07 -8.97 -2.61
N PHE A 174 11.93 -9.52 -2.99
CA PHE A 174 11.73 -10.19 -4.28
C PHE A 174 11.95 -9.22 -5.45
N LEU A 175 11.37 -8.03 -5.44
CA LEU A 175 11.58 -7.03 -6.50
C LEU A 175 13.07 -6.67 -6.64
N LEU A 176 13.75 -6.44 -5.52
CA LEU A 176 15.17 -6.08 -5.49
C LEU A 176 16.09 -7.22 -5.93
N SER A 177 15.70 -8.49 -5.72
CA SER A 177 16.46 -9.65 -6.19
C SER A 177 16.30 -9.88 -7.69
N GLU A 178 15.08 -9.75 -8.21
CA GLU A 178 14.73 -10.18 -9.56
C GLU A 178 14.86 -9.08 -10.61
N LEU A 179 14.76 -7.81 -10.20
CA LEU A 179 14.80 -6.67 -11.12
C LEU A 179 16.00 -5.77 -10.86
N ASP A 180 16.57 -5.22 -11.93
CA ASP A 180 17.23 -3.94 -11.91
C ASP A 180 16.13 -2.89 -12.02
N ILE A 181 15.78 -2.27 -10.90
CA ILE A 181 14.75 -1.22 -10.85
C ILE A 181 15.34 0.02 -11.49
N LEU A 182 14.72 0.51 -12.55
CA LEU A 182 15.20 1.67 -13.31
C LEU A 182 14.57 2.96 -12.80
N GLU A 183 13.27 2.91 -12.50
CA GLU A 183 12.52 4.08 -12.02
C GLU A 183 11.37 3.69 -11.10
N ILE A 184 11.15 4.51 -10.07
CA ILE A 184 9.92 4.50 -9.28
C ILE A 184 9.38 5.94 -9.26
N CYS A 185 8.18 6.15 -9.81
CA CYS A 185 7.52 7.44 -9.88
C CYS A 185 6.25 7.42 -9.04
N LEU A 186 6.19 8.22 -7.95
CA LEU A 186 4.94 8.41 -7.22
C LEU A 186 3.92 9.13 -8.11
N THR A 187 2.69 8.65 -8.11
CA THR A 187 1.59 9.29 -8.84
C THR A 187 0.86 10.30 -7.95
N PRO A 188 0.17 11.29 -8.56
CA PRO A 188 -0.72 12.15 -7.81
C PRO A 188 -1.81 11.33 -7.09
N ARG A 189 -2.14 11.68 -5.84
CA ARG A 189 -3.26 11.03 -5.13
C ARG A 189 -4.60 11.22 -5.83
N SER A 190 -4.71 12.25 -6.66
CA SER A 190 -5.87 12.52 -7.49
C SER A 190 -6.00 11.62 -8.72
N LEU A 191 -5.04 10.75 -9.00
CA LEU A 191 -4.99 9.94 -10.23
C LEU A 191 -6.32 9.20 -10.50
N PHE A 192 -6.90 8.61 -9.46
CA PHE A 192 -8.17 7.88 -9.53
C PHE A 192 -9.35 8.63 -8.91
N LYS A 193 -9.25 9.96 -8.73
CA LYS A 193 -10.30 10.76 -8.09
C LYS A 193 -11.62 10.79 -8.89
N HIS A 194 -11.54 10.68 -10.22
CA HIS A 194 -12.72 10.63 -11.10
C HIS A 194 -13.65 9.45 -10.78
N ILE A 195 -13.15 8.42 -10.12
CA ILE A 195 -13.94 7.27 -9.63
C ILE A 195 -14.08 7.25 -8.10
N ASN A 196 -13.86 8.40 -7.43
CA ASN A 196 -13.93 8.57 -5.97
C ASN A 196 -13.00 7.62 -5.19
N ALA A 197 -11.84 7.27 -5.74
CA ALA A 197 -10.82 6.48 -5.06
C ALA A 197 -9.65 7.37 -4.60
N ASP A 198 -9.34 7.31 -3.30
CA ASP A 198 -8.15 7.91 -2.70
C ASP A 198 -7.14 6.79 -2.44
N VAL A 199 -6.43 6.38 -3.49
CA VAL A 199 -5.43 5.33 -3.45
C VAL A 199 -4.08 5.92 -3.84
N GLY A 200 -3.12 5.85 -2.91
CA GLY A 200 -1.73 6.17 -3.23
C GLY A 200 -1.13 5.10 -4.13
N THR A 201 -0.56 5.53 -5.26
CA THR A 201 0.07 4.62 -6.21
C THR A 201 1.42 5.15 -6.70
N CYS A 202 2.22 4.24 -7.25
CA CYS A 202 3.45 4.57 -7.95
C CYS A 202 3.59 3.74 -9.22
N ILE A 203 4.35 4.24 -10.18
CA ILE A 203 4.76 3.49 -11.37
C ILE A 203 6.14 2.90 -11.08
N LEU A 204 6.24 1.59 -11.17
CA LEU A 204 7.51 0.86 -11.07
C LEU A 204 7.94 0.43 -12.47
N PHE A 205 9.13 0.84 -12.89
CA PHE A 205 9.79 0.43 -14.12
C PHE A 205 11.10 -0.29 -13.80
N GLY A 206 11.25 -1.50 -14.30
CA GLY A 206 12.44 -2.32 -14.07
C GLY A 206 12.74 -3.28 -15.21
N ARG A 207 13.96 -3.78 -15.24
CA ARG A 207 14.44 -4.81 -16.17
C ARG A 207 14.68 -6.12 -15.40
N LYS A 208 14.17 -7.22 -15.91
CA LYS A 208 14.44 -8.55 -15.36
C LYS A 208 15.92 -8.87 -15.44
N LYS A 209 16.54 -9.22 -14.34
CA LYS A 209 17.93 -9.66 -14.31
C LYS A 209 18.10 -10.96 -15.08
N SER A 210 19.19 -11.08 -15.82
CA SER A 210 19.63 -12.36 -16.37
C SER A 210 20.31 -13.20 -15.28
N ILE A 211 20.48 -14.49 -15.54
CA ILE A 211 21.26 -15.36 -14.63
C ILE A 211 22.69 -14.84 -14.50
N THR A 212 23.26 -14.37 -15.61
CA THR A 212 24.61 -13.77 -15.64
C THR A 212 24.69 -12.54 -14.75
N ASP A 213 23.70 -11.63 -14.81
CA ASP A 213 23.62 -10.44 -13.93
C ASP A 213 23.58 -10.84 -12.45
N ILE A 214 22.78 -11.86 -12.11
CA ILE A 214 22.63 -12.34 -10.72
C ILE A 214 23.97 -12.92 -10.22
N VAL A 215 24.60 -13.78 -11.00
CA VAL A 215 25.89 -14.40 -10.66
C VAL A 215 26.97 -13.33 -10.50
N PHE A 216 27.05 -12.38 -11.42
CA PHE A 216 28.04 -11.31 -11.40
C PHE A 216 27.84 -10.36 -10.19
N ASN A 217 26.61 -9.98 -9.87
CA ASN A 217 26.30 -9.16 -8.71
C ASN A 217 26.59 -9.88 -7.39
N ASN A 218 26.32 -11.17 -7.32
CA ASN A 218 26.65 -12.00 -6.16
C ASN A 218 28.17 -12.14 -5.99
N TRP A 219 28.91 -12.36 -7.07
CA TRP A 219 30.36 -12.44 -7.05
C TRP A 219 31.01 -11.13 -6.58
N LYS A 220 30.56 -9.97 -7.11
CA LYS A 220 31.03 -8.65 -6.67
C LYS A 220 30.49 -8.22 -5.32
N LYS A 221 29.53 -8.95 -4.74
CA LYS A 221 28.78 -8.56 -3.53
C LYS A 221 28.20 -7.13 -3.59
N LYS A 222 27.95 -6.63 -4.81
CA LYS A 222 27.49 -5.27 -5.06
C LYS A 222 26.64 -5.19 -6.32
N ASN A 223 25.46 -4.58 -6.22
CA ASN A 223 24.64 -4.17 -7.36
C ASN A 223 24.82 -2.67 -7.59
N ASN A 224 25.44 -2.31 -8.72
CA ASN A 224 25.69 -0.91 -9.10
C ASN A 224 24.48 -0.26 -9.78
N ASN A 225 23.34 -0.95 -9.89
CA ASN A 225 22.15 -0.35 -10.49
C ASN A 225 21.69 0.90 -9.71
N ARG A 226 21.39 1.97 -10.47
CA ARG A 226 20.86 3.22 -9.91
C ARG A 226 19.39 3.35 -10.25
N ILE A 227 18.60 3.64 -9.22
CA ILE A 227 17.16 3.85 -9.33
C ILE A 227 16.88 5.33 -9.40
N LYS A 228 16.11 5.74 -10.39
CA LYS A 228 15.52 7.08 -10.47
C LYS A 228 14.26 7.12 -9.63
N LEU A 229 14.24 7.92 -8.56
CA LEU A 229 13.08 8.13 -7.71
C LEU A 229 12.44 9.48 -8.05
N ILE A 230 11.14 9.51 -8.31
CA ILE A 230 10.41 10.70 -8.72
C ILE A 230 9.21 10.92 -7.79
N ASP A 231 9.18 12.07 -7.14
CA ASP A 231 8.05 12.52 -6.32
C ASP A 231 7.13 13.41 -7.17
N ARG A 232 6.01 12.87 -7.65
CA ARG A 232 5.03 13.55 -8.51
C ARG A 232 3.67 13.69 -7.82
N MET A 233 3.69 14.09 -6.56
CA MET A 233 2.47 14.12 -5.74
C MET A 233 1.55 15.32 -6.01
N ILE A 234 1.82 16.21 -6.98
CA ILE A 234 1.12 17.48 -7.15
C ILE A 234 -0.02 17.37 -8.18
N SER A 235 0.26 16.98 -9.41
CA SER A 235 -0.78 16.83 -10.45
C SER A 235 -0.42 15.84 -11.55
N GLU A 236 -1.42 15.38 -12.29
CA GLU A 236 -1.24 14.47 -13.43
C GLU A 236 -0.52 15.15 -14.61
N SER A 237 -0.71 16.46 -14.78
CA SER A 237 -0.03 17.25 -15.82
C SER A 237 1.49 17.30 -15.64
N GLU A 238 2.00 16.99 -14.46
CA GLU A 238 3.43 17.04 -14.14
C GLU A 238 4.21 15.79 -14.51
N TYR A 239 3.58 14.76 -15.09
CA TYR A 239 4.34 13.61 -15.64
C TYR A 239 5.42 14.02 -16.65
N LEU A 240 5.23 15.15 -17.30
CA LEU A 240 6.15 15.70 -18.29
C LEU A 240 7.13 16.74 -17.74
N SER A 241 6.92 17.24 -16.52
CA SER A 241 7.77 18.25 -15.89
C SER A 241 8.85 17.64 -14.99
N ASN A 242 10.00 18.30 -14.88
CA ASN A 242 11.08 17.91 -13.97
C ASN A 242 10.72 18.19 -12.52
N THR A 243 9.93 17.34 -11.93
CA THR A 243 9.68 17.33 -10.50
C THR A 243 10.87 16.76 -9.74
N LYS A 244 10.85 16.86 -8.42
CA LYS A 244 11.92 16.36 -7.54
C LYS A 244 12.33 14.96 -7.95
N THR A 245 13.51 14.86 -8.57
CA THR A 245 14.14 13.61 -8.99
C THR A 245 15.37 13.37 -8.17
N GLU A 246 15.52 12.17 -7.65
CA GLU A 246 16.74 11.75 -6.96
C GLU A 246 17.21 10.40 -7.49
N TRP A 247 18.48 10.09 -7.29
CA TRP A 247 19.09 8.83 -7.70
C TRP A 247 19.71 8.16 -6.49
N ILE A 248 19.36 6.87 -6.29
CA ILE A 248 19.96 6.05 -5.24
C ILE A 248 20.50 4.76 -5.83
N TYR A 249 21.50 4.17 -5.20
CA TYR A 249 21.92 2.81 -5.55
C TYR A 249 20.90 1.80 -5.00
N GLN A 250 20.58 0.78 -5.81
CA GLN A 250 19.62 -0.25 -5.41
C GLN A 250 20.05 -0.98 -4.12
N ASP A 251 21.35 -1.19 -3.91
CA ASP A 251 21.86 -1.81 -2.70
C ASP A 251 21.72 -0.95 -1.44
N GLU A 252 21.57 0.37 -1.58
CA GLU A 252 21.30 1.24 -0.42
C GLU A 252 19.96 0.92 0.23
N ILE A 253 18.97 0.47 -0.58
CA ILE A 253 17.65 0.11 -0.06
C ILE A 253 17.74 -1.02 0.97
N LYS A 254 18.67 -1.95 0.81
CA LYS A 254 18.88 -3.06 1.75
C LYS A 254 19.33 -2.61 3.14
N LYS A 255 19.90 -1.41 3.25
CA LYS A 255 20.33 -0.81 4.53
C LYS A 255 19.15 -0.26 5.35
N TYR A 256 18.03 0.08 4.69
CA TYR A 256 16.86 0.59 5.37
C TYR A 256 16.08 -0.53 6.09
N PRO A 257 15.47 -0.23 7.24
CA PRO A 257 14.63 -1.19 7.95
C PRO A 257 13.60 -1.83 7.00
N ASN A 258 13.53 -3.16 6.99
CA ASN A 258 12.61 -3.91 6.13
C ASN A 258 12.75 -3.60 4.63
N SER A 259 13.92 -3.17 4.16
CA SER A 259 14.17 -2.77 2.77
C SER A 259 13.21 -1.70 2.25
N GLN A 260 12.85 -0.73 3.09
CA GLN A 260 11.93 0.35 2.72
C GLN A 260 12.50 1.23 1.62
N ILE A 261 11.65 1.65 0.69
CA ILE A 261 12.00 2.55 -0.42
C ILE A 261 11.45 3.93 -0.08
N LEU A 262 12.35 4.85 0.32
CA LEU A 262 12.00 6.17 0.80
C LEU A 262 12.13 7.19 -0.34
N ILE A 263 11.00 7.78 -0.79
CA ILE A 263 10.95 8.76 -1.89
C ILE A 263 10.63 10.16 -1.34
N GLY A 264 11.34 11.17 -1.83
CA GLY A 264 11.15 12.57 -1.43
C GLY A 264 11.57 12.86 0.01
N ILE A 265 12.52 12.09 0.54
CA ILE A 265 13.16 12.31 1.83
C ILE A 265 14.60 12.74 1.59
N SER A 266 15.03 13.85 2.20
CA SER A 266 16.40 14.35 2.01
C SER A 266 17.44 13.36 2.55
N LYS A 267 18.67 13.47 2.04
CA LYS A 267 19.79 12.60 2.45
C LYS A 267 20.05 12.69 3.95
N GLU A 268 20.04 13.88 4.51
CA GLU A 268 20.28 14.13 5.94
C GLU A 268 19.22 13.46 6.81
N ILE A 269 17.96 13.51 6.40
CA ILE A 269 16.87 12.85 7.12
C ILE A 269 16.97 11.32 7.01
N ARG A 270 17.41 10.79 5.85
CA ARG A 270 17.67 9.35 5.70
C ARG A 270 18.81 8.89 6.61
N GLU A 271 19.88 9.68 6.71
CA GLU A 271 21.00 9.39 7.61
C GLU A 271 20.56 9.36 9.06
N LEU A 272 19.74 10.32 9.50
CA LEU A 272 19.13 10.29 10.84
C LEU A 272 18.30 9.02 11.07
N TYR A 273 17.51 8.61 10.08
CA TYR A 273 16.69 7.40 10.18
C TYR A 273 17.54 6.13 10.25
N LEU A 274 18.65 6.06 9.52
CA LEU A 274 19.56 4.90 9.52
C LEU A 274 20.41 4.82 10.79
N ASN A 275 20.86 5.97 11.30
CA ASN A 275 21.77 6.05 12.43
C ASN A 275 21.06 6.08 13.79
N SER A 276 19.73 6.01 13.81
CA SER A 276 18.98 5.90 15.08
C SER A 276 19.22 4.53 15.74
N ASN A 277 19.92 4.55 16.88
CA ASN A 277 20.23 3.34 17.65
C ASN A 277 19.03 2.83 18.43
N THR A 278 18.07 3.70 18.78
CA THR A 278 16.88 3.35 19.58
C THR A 278 15.62 3.43 18.73
N LYS A 279 14.84 2.37 18.71
CA LYS A 279 13.54 2.34 18.05
C LYS A 279 12.43 2.46 19.08
N LEU A 280 11.30 3.02 18.69
CA LEU A 280 10.13 3.12 19.59
C LEU A 280 9.74 1.77 20.20
N GLY A 281 9.88 0.67 19.44
CA GLY A 281 9.62 -0.67 19.93
C GLY A 281 10.58 -1.20 21.00
N ASP A 282 11.73 -0.55 21.20
CA ASP A 282 12.71 -0.94 22.23
C ASP A 282 12.33 -0.38 23.60
N ILE A 283 11.64 0.79 23.61
CA ILE A 283 11.27 1.54 24.82
C ILE A 283 9.76 1.54 25.12
N ALA A 284 8.92 1.16 24.16
CA ALA A 284 7.48 1.15 24.32
C ALA A 284 6.84 -0.11 23.72
N GLU A 285 5.77 -0.56 24.35
CA GLU A 285 4.86 -1.53 23.74
C GLU A 285 3.66 -0.81 23.13
N GLY A 286 3.28 -1.19 21.90
CA GLY A 286 2.12 -0.63 21.21
C GLY A 286 0.92 -1.57 21.23
N GLY A 287 -0.28 -1.00 21.15
CA GLY A 287 -1.47 -1.83 21.09
C GLY A 287 -2.75 -1.09 20.72
N THR A 288 -3.66 -1.84 20.07
CA THR A 288 -5.06 -1.46 19.89
C THR A 288 -5.88 -2.02 21.04
N GLY A 289 -6.87 -1.27 21.52
CA GLY A 289 -7.71 -1.67 22.65
C GLY A 289 -9.07 -2.22 22.20
N ILE A 290 -10.14 -1.60 22.72
CA ILE A 290 -11.51 -2.05 22.49
C ILE A 290 -12.03 -1.52 21.15
N SER A 291 -12.52 -2.46 20.31
CA SER A 291 -13.37 -2.16 19.16
C SER A 291 -14.81 -2.46 19.55
N THR A 292 -15.69 -1.47 19.52
CA THR A 292 -17.10 -1.67 19.89
C THR A 292 -17.95 -2.15 18.71
N GLY A 293 -17.46 -2.01 17.48
CA GLY A 293 -18.21 -2.26 16.25
C GLY A 293 -19.34 -1.25 15.99
N LYS A 294 -19.94 -0.68 17.05
CA LYS A 294 -21.01 0.32 16.99
C LYS A 294 -20.88 1.30 18.15
N ASP A 295 -19.97 2.26 18.02
CA ASP A 295 -19.64 3.23 19.08
C ASP A 295 -20.88 3.93 19.68
N LYS A 296 -21.85 4.31 18.85
CA LYS A 296 -23.09 4.98 19.31
C LYS A 296 -23.90 4.18 20.35
N LEU A 297 -23.76 2.85 20.38
CA LEU A 297 -24.48 1.99 21.33
C LEU A 297 -23.71 1.80 22.63
N TYR A 298 -22.39 1.81 22.60
CA TYR A 298 -21.55 1.39 23.73
C TYR A 298 -20.77 2.52 24.38
N LEU A 299 -20.63 3.65 23.69
CA LEU A 299 -19.95 4.83 24.20
C LEU A 299 -20.96 5.93 24.49
N LYS A 300 -20.85 6.58 25.64
CA LYS A 300 -21.57 7.81 25.96
C LYS A 300 -20.59 8.99 26.03
N ARG A 301 -21.08 10.18 25.72
CA ARG A 301 -20.31 11.39 26.00
C ARG A 301 -20.21 11.59 27.52
N THR A 302 -19.00 11.86 27.99
CA THR A 302 -18.72 11.99 29.44
C THR A 302 -19.59 13.06 30.11
N ASN A 303 -19.92 14.14 29.41
CA ASN A 303 -20.80 15.21 29.90
C ASN A 303 -22.31 14.82 29.98
N GLU A 304 -22.72 13.78 29.27
CA GLU A 304 -24.11 13.28 29.28
C GLU A 304 -24.37 12.32 30.47
N ILE A 305 -23.32 11.89 31.17
CA ILE A 305 -23.41 10.95 32.27
C ILE A 305 -23.78 11.72 33.56
N LYS A 306 -25.07 11.91 33.81
CA LYS A 306 -25.59 12.65 34.98
C LYS A 306 -25.72 11.80 36.26
N LYS A 307 -26.04 10.50 36.12
CA LYS A 307 -26.24 9.54 37.22
C LYS A 307 -25.27 8.37 37.11
N ASN A 308 -24.92 7.75 38.26
CA ASN A 308 -24.08 6.57 38.36
C ASN A 308 -22.71 6.73 37.67
N LYS A 309 -22.02 7.85 37.86
CA LYS A 309 -20.68 8.11 37.28
C LYS A 309 -19.68 6.98 37.56
N PHE A 310 -19.79 6.31 38.70
CA PHE A 310 -18.92 5.19 39.10
C PHE A 310 -19.07 3.92 38.21
N SER A 311 -20.16 3.84 37.43
CA SER A 311 -20.40 2.73 36.49
C SER A 311 -19.78 2.96 35.11
N TRP A 312 -19.08 4.06 34.91
CA TRP A 312 -18.48 4.46 33.66
C TRP A 312 -16.99 4.70 33.82
N VAL A 313 -16.23 4.28 32.79
CA VAL A 313 -14.77 4.43 32.70
C VAL A 313 -14.43 5.37 31.55
N PRO A 314 -13.51 6.33 31.72
CA PRO A 314 -13.00 7.15 30.63
C PRO A 314 -12.51 6.31 29.46
N TYR A 315 -12.91 6.68 28.24
CA TYR A 315 -12.54 5.95 27.04
C TYR A 315 -11.84 6.87 26.04
N TYR A 316 -10.57 6.57 25.77
CA TYR A 316 -9.73 7.29 24.83
C TYR A 316 -9.92 6.70 23.43
N LYS A 317 -10.81 7.31 22.65
CA LYS A 317 -11.08 6.86 21.28
C LYS A 317 -9.89 7.14 20.35
N ASN A 318 -9.36 8.35 20.42
CA ASN A 318 -8.15 8.83 19.73
C ASN A 318 -7.78 10.21 20.29
N ALA A 319 -6.61 10.73 19.90
CA ALA A 319 -6.18 12.08 20.28
C ALA A 319 -6.94 13.20 19.55
N ALA A 320 -7.78 12.88 18.56
CA ALA A 320 -8.42 13.83 17.64
C ALA A 320 -7.39 14.80 17.02
N ARG A 321 -7.49 16.11 17.33
CA ARG A 321 -6.49 17.14 16.94
C ARG A 321 -5.69 17.65 18.13
N ALA A 322 -5.91 17.07 19.32
CA ALA A 322 -5.24 17.50 20.53
C ALA A 322 -3.77 17.10 20.51
N LYS A 323 -2.92 17.96 21.04
CA LYS A 323 -1.51 17.70 21.27
C LYS A 323 -1.23 17.70 22.76
N TYR A 324 -0.33 16.83 23.18
CA TYR A 324 0.16 16.68 24.55
C TYR A 324 -0.88 16.20 25.56
N PHE A 325 -2.03 16.82 25.66
CA PHE A 325 -3.09 16.44 26.58
C PHE A 325 -4.47 16.43 25.91
N TYR A 326 -5.28 15.45 26.28
CA TYR A 326 -6.63 15.28 25.75
C TYR A 326 -7.54 14.75 26.85
N LYS A 327 -8.57 15.53 27.20
CA LYS A 327 -9.61 15.06 28.11
C LYS A 327 -10.56 14.13 27.34
N PRO A 328 -10.78 12.88 27.81
CA PRO A 328 -11.62 11.95 27.07
C PRO A 328 -13.05 12.45 26.96
N VAL A 329 -13.56 12.52 25.73
CA VAL A 329 -14.93 12.95 25.43
C VAL A 329 -15.92 11.82 25.67
N PHE A 330 -15.45 10.58 25.62
CA PHE A 330 -16.27 9.38 25.74
C PHE A 330 -15.97 8.61 27.01
N SER A 331 -16.97 7.89 27.47
CA SER A 331 -16.86 6.87 28.52
C SER A 331 -17.54 5.58 28.05
N ILE A 332 -17.09 4.47 28.59
CA ILE A 332 -17.64 3.13 28.37
C ILE A 332 -18.10 2.53 29.69
N GLU A 333 -19.13 1.70 29.68
CA GLU A 333 -19.58 1.00 30.88
C GLU A 333 -18.45 0.19 31.52
N LYS A 334 -18.37 0.22 32.88
CA LYS A 334 -17.38 -0.57 33.63
C LYS A 334 -17.49 -2.08 33.35
N ASN A 335 -18.70 -2.52 33.00
CA ASN A 335 -18.98 -3.91 32.62
C ASN A 335 -18.80 -4.20 31.12
N TYR A 336 -17.89 -3.49 30.44
CA TYR A 336 -17.63 -3.57 29.00
C TYR A 336 -17.28 -4.98 28.52
N LYS A 337 -16.74 -5.85 29.38
CA LYS A 337 -16.35 -7.24 29.02
C LYS A 337 -17.54 -8.13 28.66
N LYS A 338 -18.74 -7.81 29.14
CA LYS A 338 -19.97 -8.59 28.90
C LYS A 338 -20.29 -8.75 27.40
N TYR A 339 -19.82 -7.82 26.57
CA TYR A 339 -20.10 -7.79 25.13
C TYR A 339 -19.06 -8.53 24.27
N HIS A 340 -17.88 -8.82 24.86
CA HIS A 340 -16.77 -9.42 24.11
C HIS A 340 -17.14 -10.76 23.50
N LYS A 341 -16.88 -10.93 22.20
CA LYS A 341 -17.19 -12.12 21.37
C LYS A 341 -18.68 -12.49 21.30
N LYS A 342 -19.56 -11.87 22.08
CA LYS A 342 -21.02 -12.09 22.03
C LYS A 342 -21.69 -11.23 20.97
N ILE A 343 -21.06 -10.12 20.59
CA ILE A 343 -21.58 -9.16 19.62
C ILE A 343 -20.59 -9.09 18.45
N PRO A 344 -21.08 -9.16 17.20
CA PRO A 344 -20.23 -9.04 16.02
C PRO A 344 -19.37 -7.76 16.06
N ASN A 345 -18.07 -7.90 15.80
CA ASN A 345 -17.08 -6.79 15.78
C ASN A 345 -16.82 -6.11 17.14
N TYR A 346 -17.41 -6.56 18.24
CA TYR A 346 -17.05 -6.12 19.59
C TYR A 346 -15.87 -6.96 20.08
N LEU A 347 -14.67 -6.38 20.04
CA LEU A 347 -13.42 -7.08 20.36
C LEU A 347 -12.64 -6.31 21.43
N ILE A 348 -12.11 -7.04 22.39
CA ILE A 348 -11.18 -6.54 23.41
C ILE A 348 -9.80 -7.11 23.12
N ARG A 349 -8.80 -6.24 23.06
CA ARG A 349 -7.41 -6.59 22.79
C ARG A 349 -6.50 -5.90 23.79
N ASN A 350 -5.33 -6.47 24.04
CA ASN A 350 -4.27 -5.87 24.84
C ASN A 350 -4.72 -5.40 26.24
N GLU A 351 -5.55 -6.22 26.92
CA GLU A 351 -6.09 -5.90 28.25
C GLU A 351 -4.98 -5.62 29.28
N LYS A 352 -3.78 -6.15 29.10
CA LYS A 352 -2.62 -5.91 29.98
C LYS A 352 -2.24 -4.43 30.12
N PHE A 353 -2.71 -3.57 29.20
CA PHE A 353 -2.46 -2.13 29.22
C PHE A 353 -3.64 -1.30 29.71
N PHE A 354 -4.78 -1.91 29.97
CA PHE A 354 -5.93 -1.20 30.47
C PHE A 354 -5.66 -0.54 31.82
N PHE A 355 -6.18 0.66 31.99
CA PHE A 355 -6.00 1.50 33.18
C PHE A 355 -4.56 2.00 33.41
N LYS A 356 -3.61 1.68 32.54
CA LYS A 356 -2.25 2.21 32.58
C LYS A 356 -2.17 3.57 31.89
N GLU A 357 -1.17 4.36 32.27
CA GLU A 357 -0.83 5.57 31.57
C GLU A 357 -0.11 5.25 30.24
N GLY A 358 -0.24 6.15 29.26
CA GLY A 358 0.36 5.96 27.96
C GLY A 358 0.12 7.13 27.02
N ILE A 359 0.34 6.90 25.73
CA ILE A 359 0.09 7.87 24.67
C ILE A 359 -0.96 7.30 23.73
N THR A 360 -1.95 8.12 23.34
CA THR A 360 -2.89 7.82 22.26
C THR A 360 -2.64 8.75 21.07
N CYS A 361 -2.70 8.20 19.84
CA CYS A 361 -2.49 8.99 18.63
C CYS A 361 -3.80 9.30 17.89
N SER A 362 -3.74 10.25 16.95
CA SER A 362 -4.86 10.61 16.10
C SER A 362 -5.22 9.47 15.12
N SER A 363 -6.45 9.50 14.63
CA SER A 363 -6.94 8.58 13.60
C SER A 363 -6.38 8.90 12.22
N VAL A 364 -6.48 7.94 11.31
CA VAL A 364 -6.18 8.11 9.88
C VAL A 364 -7.02 9.26 9.28
N GLY A 365 -6.43 10.02 8.36
CA GLY A 365 -7.10 11.14 7.68
C GLY A 365 -7.11 12.46 8.45
N VAL A 366 -6.56 12.50 9.66
CA VAL A 366 -6.41 13.72 10.47
C VAL A 366 -4.92 14.08 10.58
N ARG A 367 -4.61 15.37 10.77
CA ARG A 367 -3.23 15.77 11.08
C ARG A 367 -2.73 14.96 12.28
N PHE A 368 -1.58 14.31 12.12
CA PHE A 368 -0.99 13.50 13.17
C PHE A 368 -0.80 14.30 14.45
N SER A 369 -1.26 13.75 15.54
CA SER A 369 -1.11 14.30 16.89
C SER A 369 -1.08 13.16 17.91
N ALA A 370 -0.40 13.39 19.01
CA ALA A 370 -0.29 12.46 20.12
C ALA A 370 -0.68 13.16 21.43
N ALA A 371 -1.42 12.46 22.28
CA ALA A 371 -1.86 12.98 23.57
C ALA A 371 -1.60 11.98 24.68
N TYR A 372 -1.24 12.51 25.86
CA TYR A 372 -1.08 11.76 27.09
C TYR A 372 -2.42 11.17 27.54
N MET A 373 -2.38 9.93 27.91
CA MET A 373 -3.50 9.17 28.46
C MET A 373 -3.18 8.81 29.90
N PRO A 374 -3.83 9.46 30.90
CA PRO A 374 -3.61 9.17 32.31
C PRO A 374 -4.02 7.74 32.72
N LYS A 375 -3.57 7.31 33.89
CA LYS A 375 -4.06 6.09 34.53
C LYS A 375 -5.56 6.12 34.74
N GLY A 376 -6.22 4.97 34.71
CA GLY A 376 -7.64 4.82 35.00
C GLY A 376 -8.58 4.86 33.79
N GLY A 377 -8.03 4.93 32.57
CA GLY A 377 -8.81 4.91 31.32
C GLY A 377 -8.69 3.61 30.52
N LEU A 378 -9.63 3.44 29.60
CA LEU A 378 -9.62 2.43 28.53
C LEU A 378 -9.39 3.10 27.19
N PHE A 379 -8.93 2.37 26.18
CA PHE A 379 -8.56 2.94 24.90
C PHE A 379 -9.08 2.12 23.71
N GLY A 380 -9.19 2.80 22.57
CA GLY A 380 -9.74 2.28 21.33
C GLY A 380 -8.68 1.65 20.40
N VAL A 381 -9.06 1.53 19.13
CA VAL A 381 -8.28 0.83 18.10
C VAL A 381 -7.18 1.65 17.44
N ASN A 382 -6.94 2.88 17.87
CA ASN A 382 -5.85 3.70 17.34
C ASN A 382 -4.48 3.22 17.82
N ALA A 383 -3.43 3.83 17.30
CA ALA A 383 -2.08 3.60 17.80
C ALA A 383 -1.98 4.15 19.24
N ASN A 384 -1.68 3.27 20.18
CA ASN A 384 -1.44 3.61 21.57
C ASN A 384 -0.10 3.01 21.99
N PHE A 385 0.63 3.74 22.85
CA PHE A 385 1.96 3.35 23.31
C PHE A 385 2.01 3.37 24.83
N PHE A 386 2.65 2.35 25.42
CA PHE A 386 2.80 2.14 26.85
C PHE A 386 4.27 1.93 27.16
N PHE A 387 4.77 2.62 28.16
CA PHE A 387 6.20 2.71 28.46
C PHE A 387 6.50 2.04 29.82
N LYS A 388 7.70 1.55 29.96
CA LYS A 388 8.23 1.09 31.25
C LYS A 388 8.72 2.29 32.08
N ASP A 389 9.42 3.20 31.40
CA ASP A 389 9.93 4.44 31.98
C ASP A 389 9.01 5.61 31.65
N ARG A 390 8.77 6.46 32.63
CA ARG A 390 7.90 7.64 32.49
C ARG A 390 8.60 8.78 31.75
N ASP A 391 9.91 8.88 31.87
CA ASP A 391 10.69 9.88 31.14
C ASP A 391 10.67 9.59 29.63
N ASP A 392 10.79 8.31 29.24
CA ASP A 392 10.60 7.89 27.85
C ASP A 392 9.22 8.27 27.32
N LEU A 393 8.16 8.12 28.15
CA LEU A 393 6.81 8.50 27.76
C LEU A 393 6.73 9.99 27.39
N PHE A 394 7.23 10.86 28.23
CA PHE A 394 7.16 12.31 27.96
C PHE A 394 8.07 12.76 26.83
N TYR A 395 9.27 12.15 26.73
CA TYR A 395 10.15 12.39 25.58
C TYR A 395 9.48 12.00 24.26
N VAL A 396 8.91 10.81 24.18
CA VAL A 396 8.21 10.33 22.98
C VAL A 396 6.95 11.15 22.70
N LEU A 397 6.20 11.58 23.74
CA LEU A 397 5.05 12.47 23.56
C LEU A 397 5.44 13.80 22.90
N ALA A 398 6.56 14.39 23.34
CA ALA A 398 7.10 15.61 22.76
C ALA A 398 7.56 15.37 21.30
N PHE A 399 8.32 14.31 21.07
CA PHE A 399 8.81 13.93 19.74
C PHE A 399 7.66 13.69 18.76
N LEU A 400 6.64 12.91 19.11
CA LEU A 400 5.48 12.60 18.25
C LEU A 400 4.67 13.85 17.86
N ASN A 401 4.70 14.92 18.67
CA ASN A 401 4.06 16.19 18.36
C ASN A 401 4.96 17.18 17.58
N SER A 402 6.20 16.82 17.32
CA SER A 402 7.17 17.62 16.58
C SER A 402 6.88 17.69 15.08
N LYS A 403 7.49 18.67 14.39
CA LYS A 403 7.43 18.77 12.93
C LYS A 403 8.14 17.59 12.25
N ILE A 404 9.22 17.07 12.84
CA ILE A 404 9.98 15.93 12.33
C ILE A 404 9.12 14.66 12.35
N ALA A 405 8.49 14.33 13.48
CA ALA A 405 7.62 13.16 13.57
C ALA A 405 6.44 13.23 12.57
N TRP A 406 5.86 14.42 12.42
CA TRP A 406 4.81 14.62 11.42
C TRP A 406 5.30 14.46 9.98
N TYR A 407 6.52 14.93 9.69
CA TYR A 407 7.16 14.72 8.39
C TYR A 407 7.33 13.23 8.09
N PHE A 408 7.90 12.46 9.05
CA PHE A 408 8.03 11.00 8.90
C PHE A 408 6.69 10.30 8.74
N ALA A 409 5.69 10.62 9.56
CA ALA A 409 4.37 10.01 9.46
C ALA A 409 3.66 10.24 8.11
N ARG A 410 4.12 11.21 7.31
CA ARG A 410 3.60 11.48 5.96
C ARG A 410 4.42 10.83 4.84
N LYS A 411 5.69 10.52 5.10
CA LYS A 411 6.64 10.09 4.07
C LYS A 411 7.04 8.61 4.21
N VAL A 412 6.89 8.02 5.40
CA VAL A 412 7.19 6.64 5.75
C VAL A 412 5.91 5.91 6.18
#